data_91e6b7cc6757b4ec1b76af15f7bc03ff
#
_entry.id   91e6b7cc6757b4ec1b76af15f7bc03ff
#
_cell.length_a   1.000
_cell.length_b   1.000
_cell.length_c   1.000
_cell.angle_alpha   90.00
_cell.angle_beta   90.00
_cell.angle_gamma   90.00
#
_symmetry.space_group_name_H-M   'P 1'
#
loop_
_entity.id
_entity.type
_entity.pdbx_description
1 polymer ?
#
loop_
_entity_poly.entity_id
_entity_poly.type
_entity_poly.pdbx_seq_one_letter_code
_entity_poly.pdbx_strand_id
1 'polypeptide(L)'
;QRRYLNYTPTRYNSIGQEGSMLIISPSEYFNELAPFIEWKRQSGREVVIVDIADIGNNQSSIYNYVRTYYQQNADFLYLLLVGDHNKVAAYDAGSTGGWMSETKWSDAKYGLISNSNDWYPDIYVGRFSPSNLTDLNNIVQRNLEYETNPDTSNYYLNAIGLGSNEGTGYGDDGEADWQHLRNIRTDLLNYGYQNVFEFYDGTHGGEDANGNPNSTIISNAVNGGISLFNYTGHGDINT
;
A
#
# COMPACT_ATOMS: atom_id res chain seq x y z
N GLN A 1 -14.09 -7.13 26.77
CA GLN A 1 -12.98 -7.74 27.55
C GLN A 1 -12.02 -6.65 27.99
N ARG A 2 -11.74 -6.54 29.30
CA ARG A 2 -10.78 -5.57 29.82
C ARG A 2 -9.37 -6.03 29.47
N ARG A 3 -8.74 -5.42 28.47
CA ARG A 3 -7.34 -5.70 28.07
C ARG A 3 -6.31 -4.92 28.92
N TYR A 4 -6.76 -3.91 29.69
CA TYR A 4 -5.90 -3.07 30.54
C TYR A 4 -6.40 -3.06 31.99
N LEU A 5 -5.50 -3.22 32.93
CA LEU A 5 -5.81 -3.23 34.38
C LEU A 5 -6.46 -1.91 34.87
N ASN A 6 -6.20 -0.79 34.17
CA ASN A 6 -6.66 0.55 34.52
C ASN A 6 -7.74 1.09 33.58
N TYR A 7 -8.31 0.26 32.72
CA TYR A 7 -9.35 0.69 31.78
C TYR A 7 -10.67 0.95 32.50
N THR A 8 -11.16 2.18 32.39
CA THR A 8 -12.49 2.59 32.86
C THR A 8 -13.26 3.12 31.66
N PRO A 9 -14.34 2.46 31.19
CA PRO A 9 -15.07 2.82 29.95
C PRO A 9 -15.57 4.27 29.91
N THR A 10 -15.79 4.88 31.06
CA THR A 10 -16.27 6.25 31.18
C THR A 10 -15.17 7.32 31.11
N ARG A 11 -13.91 6.92 31.15
CA ARG A 11 -12.76 7.85 31.21
C ARG A 11 -11.96 7.92 29.88
N TYR A 12 -12.09 6.92 29.03
CA TYR A 12 -11.37 6.85 27.77
C TYR A 12 -12.30 6.38 26.67
N ASN A 13 -12.40 7.15 25.59
CA ASN A 13 -12.86 6.56 24.33
C ASN A 13 -11.77 5.59 23.88
N SER A 14 -12.07 4.31 23.85
CA SER A 14 -11.16 3.35 23.21
C SER A 14 -11.08 3.68 21.73
N ILE A 15 -9.91 4.11 21.26
CA ILE A 15 -9.62 4.12 19.83
C ILE A 15 -9.39 2.65 19.48
N GLY A 16 -10.47 1.92 19.18
CA GLY A 16 -10.35 0.61 18.56
C GLY A 16 -9.90 0.82 17.12
N GLN A 17 -8.82 0.17 16.72
CA GLN A 17 -8.55 0.06 15.28
C GLN A 17 -9.59 -0.90 14.72
N GLU A 18 -10.48 -0.40 13.87
CA GLU A 18 -11.49 -1.24 13.21
C GLU A 18 -10.83 -2.28 12.32
N GLY A 19 -11.41 -3.47 12.30
CA GLY A 19 -11.03 -4.58 11.46
C GLY A 19 -9.89 -5.45 11.99
N SER A 20 -10.00 -6.74 11.78
CA SER A 20 -8.96 -7.72 12.06
C SER A 20 -8.01 -7.89 10.87
N MET A 21 -6.83 -8.48 11.12
CA MET A 21 -5.80 -8.72 10.12
C MET A 21 -5.49 -10.20 10.01
N LEU A 22 -5.50 -10.71 8.78
CA LEU A 22 -4.97 -12.02 8.41
C LEU A 22 -3.60 -11.83 7.75
N ILE A 23 -2.60 -12.57 8.23
CA ILE A 23 -1.27 -12.63 7.63
C ILE A 23 -1.09 -14.03 7.04
N ILE A 24 -0.73 -14.12 5.77
CA ILE A 24 -0.36 -15.36 5.08
C ILE A 24 1.13 -15.28 4.77
N SER A 25 1.92 -16.23 5.29
CA SER A 25 3.37 -16.20 5.24
C SER A 25 3.95 -17.60 5.29
N PRO A 26 5.12 -17.87 4.70
CA PRO A 26 5.91 -19.04 5.06
C PRO A 26 6.28 -19.02 6.54
N SER A 27 6.24 -20.19 7.20
CA SER A 27 6.59 -20.30 8.64
C SER A 27 8.03 -19.87 8.95
N GLU A 28 8.93 -19.93 7.97
CA GLU A 28 10.31 -19.44 8.12
C GLU A 28 10.40 -17.93 8.45
N TYR A 29 9.33 -17.14 8.21
CA TYR A 29 9.26 -15.71 8.45
C TYR A 29 8.55 -15.32 9.76
N PHE A 30 8.00 -16.28 10.49
CA PHE A 30 7.17 -16.01 11.67
C PHE A 30 7.93 -15.30 12.79
N ASN A 31 9.20 -15.64 12.99
CA ASN A 31 10.01 -15.02 14.03
C ASN A 31 10.26 -13.53 13.76
N GLU A 32 10.57 -13.19 12.52
CA GLU A 32 10.81 -11.80 12.10
C GLU A 32 9.52 -10.97 12.09
N LEU A 33 8.38 -11.60 11.85
CA LEU A 33 7.07 -10.95 11.91
C LEU A 33 6.54 -10.75 13.33
N ALA A 34 7.06 -11.49 14.30
CA ALA A 34 6.55 -11.46 15.68
C ALA A 34 6.48 -10.05 16.29
N PRO A 35 7.49 -9.16 16.14
CA PRO A 35 7.41 -7.80 16.67
C PRO A 35 6.29 -6.97 16.01
N PHE A 36 6.07 -7.11 14.70
CA PHE A 36 4.99 -6.44 13.98
C PHE A 36 3.62 -6.92 14.46
N ILE A 37 3.44 -8.23 14.58
CA ILE A 37 2.19 -8.84 15.05
C ILE A 37 1.88 -8.38 16.47
N GLU A 38 2.88 -8.40 17.35
CA GLU A 38 2.71 -7.96 18.74
C GLU A 38 2.32 -6.49 18.82
N TRP A 39 2.99 -5.63 18.06
CA TRP A 39 2.64 -4.21 17.98
C TRP A 39 1.19 -4.01 17.50
N LYS A 40 0.77 -4.69 16.44
CA LYS A 40 -0.60 -4.60 15.95
C LYS A 40 -1.62 -5.05 16.98
N ARG A 41 -1.32 -6.10 17.75
CA ARG A 41 -2.17 -6.56 18.86
C ARG A 41 -2.19 -5.58 20.02
N GLN A 42 -1.05 -4.99 20.38
CA GLN A 42 -0.97 -3.96 21.41
C GLN A 42 -1.74 -2.70 21.04
N SER A 43 -1.73 -2.32 19.75
CA SER A 43 -2.52 -1.19 19.23
C SER A 43 -4.02 -1.49 19.10
N GLY A 44 -4.47 -2.72 19.44
CA GLY A 44 -5.88 -3.09 19.52
C GLY A 44 -6.41 -3.86 18.32
N ARG A 45 -5.57 -4.19 17.33
CA ARG A 45 -5.98 -4.99 16.17
C ARG A 45 -5.83 -6.48 16.45
N GLU A 46 -6.86 -7.24 16.18
CA GLU A 46 -6.75 -8.69 16.17
C GLU A 46 -5.93 -9.14 14.95
N VAL A 47 -4.94 -10.01 15.18
CA VAL A 47 -4.06 -10.54 14.11
C VAL A 47 -4.00 -12.04 14.18
N VAL A 48 -4.31 -12.69 13.05
CA VAL A 48 -4.11 -14.12 12.82
C VAL A 48 -3.01 -14.30 11.80
N ILE A 49 -2.08 -15.21 12.03
CA ILE A 49 -1.04 -15.61 11.07
C ILE A 49 -1.21 -17.07 10.71
N VAL A 50 -1.05 -17.39 9.43
CA VAL A 50 -1.21 -18.75 8.87
C VAL A 50 -0.03 -19.06 7.97
N ASP A 51 0.46 -20.31 8.05
CA ASP A 51 1.48 -20.80 7.13
C ASP A 51 0.87 -21.05 5.74
N ILE A 52 1.53 -20.51 4.70
CA ILE A 52 1.13 -20.77 3.31
C ILE A 52 1.14 -22.27 2.97
N ALA A 53 1.95 -23.06 3.65
CA ALA A 53 2.00 -24.52 3.46
C ALA A 53 0.68 -25.20 3.85
N ASP A 54 -0.05 -24.65 4.84
CA ASP A 54 -1.34 -25.18 5.27
C ASP A 54 -2.48 -24.84 4.29
N ILE A 55 -2.29 -23.80 3.50
CA ILE A 55 -3.26 -23.30 2.50
C ILE A 55 -3.03 -23.95 1.13
N GLY A 56 -1.78 -24.12 0.75
CA GLY A 56 -1.33 -24.45 -0.59
C GLY A 56 -0.95 -23.19 -1.39
N ASN A 57 0.31 -23.14 -1.85
CA ASN A 57 0.90 -21.97 -2.51
C ASN A 57 0.50 -21.87 -3.99
N ASN A 58 -0.76 -21.57 -4.23
CA ASN A 58 -1.28 -21.20 -5.55
C ASN A 58 -2.44 -20.22 -5.42
N GLN A 59 -2.68 -19.44 -6.47
CA GLN A 59 -3.67 -18.37 -6.47
C GLN A 59 -5.08 -18.83 -6.07
N SER A 60 -5.52 -20.00 -6.52
CA SER A 60 -6.86 -20.52 -6.25
C SER A 60 -7.02 -20.93 -4.79
N SER A 61 -6.02 -21.59 -4.21
CA SER A 61 -6.02 -21.99 -2.80
C SER A 61 -6.03 -20.77 -1.89
N ILE A 62 -5.18 -19.78 -2.16
CA ILE A 62 -5.12 -18.54 -1.39
C ILE A 62 -6.45 -17.80 -1.48
N TYR A 63 -6.98 -17.60 -2.69
CA TYR A 63 -8.27 -16.91 -2.89
C TYR A 63 -9.41 -17.61 -2.13
N ASN A 64 -9.52 -18.92 -2.25
CA ASN A 64 -10.56 -19.68 -1.57
C ASN A 64 -10.43 -19.64 -0.04
N TYR A 65 -9.18 -19.66 0.47
CA TYR A 65 -8.93 -19.53 1.90
C TYR A 65 -9.34 -18.14 2.41
N VAL A 66 -8.90 -17.07 1.73
CA VAL A 66 -9.24 -15.67 2.08
C VAL A 66 -10.76 -15.46 2.03
N ARG A 67 -11.43 -15.98 0.99
CA ARG A 67 -12.88 -15.89 0.86
C ARG A 67 -13.61 -16.62 1.99
N THR A 68 -13.18 -17.82 2.34
CA THR A 68 -13.76 -18.59 3.45
C THR A 68 -13.55 -17.88 4.78
N TYR A 69 -12.35 -17.35 4.99
CA TYR A 69 -12.02 -16.57 6.18
C TYR A 69 -12.89 -15.30 6.29
N TYR A 70 -13.11 -14.58 5.20
CA TYR A 70 -13.99 -13.42 5.13
C TYR A 70 -15.44 -13.78 5.51
N GLN A 71 -15.95 -14.88 5.02
CA GLN A 71 -17.31 -15.34 5.33
C GLN A 71 -17.50 -15.73 6.80
N GLN A 72 -16.44 -16.15 7.47
CA GLN A 72 -16.47 -16.62 8.86
C GLN A 72 -16.12 -15.54 9.89
N ASN A 73 -15.50 -14.43 9.46
CA ASN A 73 -14.98 -13.39 10.32
C ASN A 73 -15.50 -12.02 9.86
N ALA A 74 -16.56 -11.55 10.45
CA ALA A 74 -17.28 -10.34 10.03
C ALA A 74 -16.46 -9.04 10.19
N ASP A 75 -15.42 -9.05 11.01
CA ASP A 75 -14.51 -7.94 11.25
C ASP A 75 -13.20 -8.03 10.44
N PHE A 76 -13.05 -9.02 9.57
CA PHE A 76 -11.87 -9.17 8.73
C PHE A 76 -11.81 -8.05 7.69
N LEU A 77 -10.74 -7.25 7.74
CA LEU A 77 -10.58 -6.08 6.88
C LEU A 77 -9.21 -5.99 6.22
N TYR A 78 -8.16 -6.60 6.78
CA TYR A 78 -6.79 -6.46 6.31
C TYR A 78 -6.16 -7.81 6.00
N LEU A 79 -5.71 -8.00 4.77
CA LEU A 79 -4.88 -9.12 4.34
C LEU A 79 -3.45 -8.66 4.11
N LEU A 80 -2.49 -9.27 4.80
CA LEU A 80 -1.07 -9.08 4.54
C LEU A 80 -0.45 -10.38 4.02
N LEU A 81 0.06 -10.33 2.80
CA LEU A 81 0.84 -11.41 2.19
C LEU A 81 2.33 -11.14 2.48
N VAL A 82 3.06 -12.12 2.98
CA VAL A 82 4.48 -11.94 3.29
C VAL A 82 5.32 -12.95 2.52
N GLY A 83 6.13 -12.43 1.62
CA GLY A 83 6.92 -13.18 0.65
C GLY A 83 6.70 -12.65 -0.75
N ASP A 84 7.70 -12.77 -1.61
CA ASP A 84 7.56 -12.46 -3.02
C ASP A 84 6.62 -13.48 -3.70
N HIS A 85 6.20 -13.22 -4.96
CA HIS A 85 5.23 -14.04 -5.68
C HIS A 85 5.62 -15.53 -5.80
N ASN A 86 6.89 -15.87 -5.70
CA ASN A 86 7.39 -17.25 -5.67
C ASN A 86 7.25 -17.92 -4.29
N LYS A 87 7.14 -17.14 -3.22
CA LYS A 87 6.98 -17.60 -1.83
C LYS A 87 5.52 -17.62 -1.38
N VAL A 88 4.75 -16.61 -1.79
CA VAL A 88 3.30 -16.53 -1.63
C VAL A 88 2.72 -16.09 -2.97
N ALA A 89 2.07 -16.99 -3.68
CA ALA A 89 1.62 -16.77 -5.05
C ALA A 89 0.79 -15.48 -5.17
N ALA A 90 1.18 -14.63 -6.11
CA ALA A 90 0.34 -13.52 -6.57
C ALA A 90 -0.69 -14.03 -7.59
N TYR A 91 -1.72 -13.26 -7.82
CA TYR A 91 -2.73 -13.60 -8.81
C TYR A 91 -2.25 -13.25 -10.21
N ASP A 92 -2.39 -14.19 -11.15
CA ASP A 92 -2.14 -13.95 -12.57
C ASP A 92 -3.31 -13.16 -13.17
N ALA A 93 -3.09 -11.88 -13.41
CA ALA A 93 -4.07 -10.97 -14.01
C ALA A 93 -3.96 -10.93 -15.56
N GLY A 94 -3.31 -11.90 -16.17
CA GLY A 94 -3.07 -11.99 -17.60
C GLY A 94 -1.70 -11.48 -18.02
N SER A 95 -1.53 -11.19 -19.30
CA SER A 95 -0.27 -10.73 -19.84
C SER A 95 -0.34 -9.27 -20.32
N THR A 96 0.82 -8.63 -20.39
CA THR A 96 0.93 -7.26 -20.91
C THR A 96 0.59 -7.16 -22.40
N GLY A 97 0.63 -8.26 -23.11
CA GLY A 97 0.53 -8.27 -24.58
C GLY A 97 1.78 -7.73 -25.28
N GLY A 98 1.85 -7.88 -26.59
CA GLY A 98 2.97 -7.36 -27.38
C GLY A 98 4.19 -8.29 -27.44
N TRP A 99 5.32 -7.77 -27.93
CA TRP A 99 6.51 -8.55 -28.27
C TRP A 99 7.30 -9.05 -27.03
N MET A 100 7.14 -8.39 -25.89
CA MET A 100 7.65 -8.85 -24.58
C MET A 100 6.47 -9.05 -23.61
N SER A 101 5.68 -10.10 -23.88
CA SER A 101 4.52 -10.41 -23.08
C SER A 101 4.96 -11.01 -21.75
N GLU A 102 4.72 -10.29 -20.64
CA GLU A 102 4.97 -10.76 -19.28
C GLU A 102 3.69 -10.92 -18.49
N THR A 103 3.72 -11.79 -17.51
CA THR A 103 2.60 -11.99 -16.59
C THR A 103 2.42 -10.77 -15.70
N LYS A 104 1.21 -10.25 -15.68
CA LYS A 104 0.82 -9.19 -14.74
C LYS A 104 0.48 -9.82 -13.40
N TRP A 105 1.37 -9.73 -12.44
CA TRP A 105 1.10 -10.15 -11.08
C TRP A 105 0.31 -9.09 -10.33
N SER A 106 -0.75 -9.49 -9.63
CA SER A 106 -1.60 -8.60 -8.87
C SER A 106 -2.12 -9.26 -7.61
N ASP A 107 -2.10 -8.54 -6.50
CA ASP A 107 -2.72 -8.99 -5.25
C ASP A 107 -4.16 -8.47 -5.09
N ALA A 108 -4.56 -7.49 -5.90
CA ALA A 108 -5.88 -6.86 -5.80
C ALA A 108 -7.04 -7.88 -5.89
N LYS A 109 -6.87 -8.95 -6.68
CA LYS A 109 -7.89 -10.00 -6.81
C LYS A 109 -8.21 -10.69 -5.49
N TYR A 110 -7.26 -10.80 -4.57
CA TYR A 110 -7.52 -11.37 -3.24
C TYR A 110 -8.43 -10.51 -2.37
N GLY A 111 -8.61 -9.24 -2.73
CA GLY A 111 -9.54 -8.33 -2.07
C GLY A 111 -10.94 -8.28 -2.69
N LEU A 112 -11.15 -8.86 -3.87
CA LEU A 112 -12.43 -8.88 -4.58
C LEU A 112 -13.18 -10.18 -4.27
N ILE A 113 -13.92 -10.25 -3.18
CA ILE A 113 -14.36 -11.50 -2.57
C ILE A 113 -15.88 -11.72 -2.70
N SER A 114 -16.66 -10.67 -2.52
CA SER A 114 -18.12 -10.77 -2.36
C SER A 114 -18.84 -11.05 -3.66
N ASN A 115 -18.36 -10.51 -4.79
CA ASN A 115 -19.03 -10.67 -6.08
C ASN A 115 -18.01 -10.82 -7.23
N SER A 116 -18.28 -11.71 -8.17
CA SER A 116 -17.39 -11.97 -9.32
C SER A 116 -17.32 -10.81 -10.33
N ASN A 117 -18.30 -9.92 -10.33
CA ASN A 117 -18.40 -8.76 -11.24
C ASN A 117 -18.19 -7.42 -10.52
N ASP A 118 -17.70 -7.48 -9.31
CA ASP A 118 -17.41 -6.30 -8.49
C ASP A 118 -15.91 -5.98 -8.56
N TRP A 119 -15.59 -4.72 -8.83
CA TRP A 119 -14.23 -4.21 -8.90
C TRP A 119 -13.87 -3.40 -7.65
N TYR A 120 -14.79 -3.30 -6.68
CA TYR A 120 -14.54 -2.65 -5.39
C TYR A 120 -13.99 -3.67 -4.40
N PRO A 121 -12.83 -3.41 -3.78
CA PRO A 121 -12.27 -4.35 -2.80
C PRO A 121 -13.11 -4.39 -1.53
N ASP A 122 -13.39 -5.59 -1.05
CA ASP A 122 -14.07 -5.85 0.23
C ASP A 122 -13.13 -5.74 1.43
N ILE A 123 -11.82 -5.94 1.20
CA ILE A 123 -10.76 -5.86 2.19
C ILE A 123 -9.53 -5.16 1.60
N TYR A 124 -8.70 -4.59 2.47
CA TYR A 124 -7.42 -4.03 2.09
C TYR A 124 -6.36 -5.14 1.98
N VAL A 125 -5.67 -5.19 0.85
CA VAL A 125 -4.61 -6.16 0.59
C VAL A 125 -3.27 -5.45 0.49
N GLY A 126 -2.28 -5.93 1.23
CA GLY A 126 -0.91 -5.47 1.16
C GLY A 126 0.07 -6.64 1.08
N ARG A 127 1.28 -6.37 0.63
CA ARG A 127 2.35 -7.36 0.58
C ARG A 127 3.65 -6.80 1.14
N PHE A 128 4.33 -7.61 1.95
CA PHE A 128 5.75 -7.48 2.18
C PHE A 128 6.49 -8.43 1.25
N SER A 129 7.36 -7.92 0.37
CA SER A 129 8.13 -8.72 -0.61
C SER A 129 9.62 -8.77 -0.24
N PRO A 130 10.01 -9.43 0.86
CA PRO A 130 11.41 -9.56 1.21
C PRO A 130 12.11 -10.55 0.29
N SER A 131 13.37 -10.25 -0.07
CA SER A 131 14.25 -11.19 -0.77
C SER A 131 14.88 -12.20 0.19
N ASN A 132 14.96 -11.87 1.48
CA ASN A 132 15.56 -12.68 2.54
C ASN A 132 15.10 -12.22 3.93
N LEU A 133 15.51 -12.92 4.99
CA LEU A 133 15.15 -12.58 6.38
C LEU A 133 15.63 -11.19 6.82
N THR A 134 16.78 -10.75 6.34
CA THR A 134 17.30 -9.40 6.65
C THR A 134 16.40 -8.33 6.05
N ASP A 135 15.95 -8.50 4.81
CA ASP A 135 15.02 -7.57 4.17
C ASP A 135 13.68 -7.55 4.91
N LEU A 136 13.17 -8.72 5.31
CA LEU A 136 11.95 -8.79 6.11
C LEU A 136 12.09 -8.04 7.43
N ASN A 137 13.19 -8.25 8.14
CA ASN A 137 13.45 -7.52 9.37
C ASN A 137 13.51 -6.00 9.14
N ASN A 138 14.16 -5.55 8.06
CA ASN A 138 14.19 -4.12 7.70
C ASN A 138 12.79 -3.56 7.39
N ILE A 139 11.95 -4.32 6.68
CA ILE A 139 10.56 -3.94 6.41
C ILE A 139 9.78 -3.81 7.71
N VAL A 140 9.89 -4.80 8.59
CA VAL A 140 9.23 -4.81 9.91
C VAL A 140 9.69 -3.62 10.75
N GLN A 141 10.99 -3.39 10.87
CA GLN A 141 11.54 -2.28 11.67
C GLN A 141 11.08 -0.92 11.16
N ARG A 142 11.09 -0.68 9.85
CA ARG A 142 10.58 0.58 9.26
C ARG A 142 9.10 0.82 9.57
N ASN A 143 8.28 -0.22 9.48
CA ASN A 143 6.86 -0.11 9.83
C ASN A 143 6.67 0.19 11.32
N LEU A 144 7.43 -0.48 12.20
CA LEU A 144 7.37 -0.25 13.63
C LEU A 144 7.83 1.17 13.97
N GLU A 145 8.96 1.62 13.43
CA GLU A 145 9.47 2.98 13.67
C GLU A 145 8.47 4.04 13.25
N TYR A 146 7.90 3.89 12.06
CA TYR A 146 6.89 4.81 11.55
C TYR A 146 5.66 4.91 12.46
N GLU A 147 5.19 3.80 13.01
CA GLU A 147 3.98 3.78 13.82
C GLU A 147 4.23 4.08 15.31
N THR A 148 5.40 3.73 15.85
CA THR A 148 5.70 3.88 17.30
C THR A 148 6.45 5.16 17.62
N ASN A 149 7.19 5.68 16.66
CA ASN A 149 8.01 6.89 16.81
C ASN A 149 7.83 7.81 15.60
N PRO A 150 6.58 8.30 15.34
CA PRO A 150 6.32 9.15 14.20
C PRO A 150 7.16 10.44 14.29
N ASP A 151 7.77 10.81 13.18
CA ASP A 151 8.47 12.08 13.07
C ASP A 151 7.45 13.22 13.28
N THR A 152 7.81 14.20 14.10
CA THR A 152 7.00 15.38 14.39
C THR A 152 7.25 16.54 13.43
N SER A 153 8.10 16.35 12.42
CA SER A 153 8.36 17.36 11.39
C SER A 153 7.15 17.60 10.49
N ASN A 154 7.20 18.67 9.70
CA ASN A 154 6.11 19.05 8.81
C ASN A 154 6.02 18.20 7.52
N TYR A 155 6.76 17.08 7.41
CA TYR A 155 6.75 16.28 6.21
C TYR A 155 5.34 15.74 5.86
N TYR A 156 4.48 15.56 6.85
CA TYR A 156 3.08 15.16 6.66
C TYR A 156 2.26 16.13 5.80
N LEU A 157 2.74 17.37 5.69
CA LEU A 157 2.07 18.44 4.94
C LEU A 157 2.67 18.65 3.55
N ASN A 158 3.60 17.79 3.13
CA ASN A 158 4.26 17.85 1.84
C ASN A 158 3.91 16.64 0.98
N ALA A 159 3.74 16.87 -0.32
CA ALA A 159 3.46 15.86 -1.32
C ALA A 159 4.21 16.12 -2.63
N ILE A 160 4.28 15.11 -3.48
CA ILE A 160 4.80 15.21 -4.85
C ILE A 160 3.74 14.72 -5.81
N GLY A 161 3.50 15.44 -6.91
CA GLY A 161 2.89 14.96 -8.12
C GLY A 161 3.97 14.80 -9.21
N LEU A 162 4.20 13.59 -9.67
CA LEU A 162 5.13 13.28 -10.77
C LEU A 162 4.32 12.75 -11.96
N GLY A 163 4.30 13.46 -13.07
CA GLY A 163 3.43 13.16 -14.20
C GLY A 163 4.14 13.09 -15.54
N SER A 164 3.68 12.18 -16.39
CA SER A 164 4.09 12.12 -17.77
C SER A 164 3.46 13.26 -18.59
N ASN A 165 3.96 13.45 -19.80
CA ASN A 165 3.41 14.40 -20.77
C ASN A 165 2.42 13.73 -21.73
N GLU A 166 1.71 12.71 -21.30
CA GLU A 166 0.66 12.11 -22.10
C GLU A 166 -0.53 13.06 -22.24
N GLY A 167 -1.05 13.09 -23.46
CA GLY A 167 -2.10 14.02 -23.87
C GLY A 167 -3.46 13.72 -23.27
N THR A 168 -4.43 14.52 -23.66
CA THR A 168 -5.82 14.40 -23.23
C THR A 168 -6.42 13.02 -23.59
N GLY A 169 -7.22 12.47 -22.70
CA GLY A 169 -7.93 11.20 -22.89
C GLY A 169 -7.46 10.05 -22.01
N TYR A 170 -6.44 10.27 -21.19
CA TYR A 170 -5.88 9.27 -20.29
C TYR A 170 -6.19 9.55 -18.80
N GLY A 171 -6.52 10.77 -18.40
CA GLY A 171 -7.00 11.11 -17.07
C GLY A 171 -8.49 10.74 -16.87
N ASP A 172 -8.99 10.85 -15.63
CA ASP A 172 -10.35 10.45 -15.23
C ASP A 172 -11.44 11.17 -16.01
N ASP A 173 -11.26 12.48 -16.27
CA ASP A 173 -12.17 13.34 -17.02
C ASP A 173 -11.70 13.59 -18.46
N GLY A 174 -10.77 12.78 -18.95
CA GLY A 174 -10.15 12.91 -20.26
C GLY A 174 -9.08 14.00 -20.34
N GLU A 175 -8.60 14.50 -19.21
CA GLU A 175 -7.49 15.43 -19.13
C GLU A 175 -6.13 14.74 -19.36
N ALA A 176 -5.08 15.55 -19.58
CA ALA A 176 -3.72 15.05 -19.65
C ALA A 176 -3.19 14.65 -18.25
N ASP A 177 -2.21 13.75 -18.18
CA ASP A 177 -1.66 13.23 -16.94
C ASP A 177 -1.21 14.34 -15.97
N TRP A 178 -0.50 15.35 -16.47
CA TRP A 178 -0.08 16.49 -15.65
C TRP A 178 -1.26 17.34 -15.14
N GLN A 179 -2.34 17.45 -15.91
CA GLN A 179 -3.56 18.16 -15.49
C GLN A 179 -4.29 17.40 -14.40
N HIS A 180 -4.38 16.08 -14.52
CA HIS A 180 -4.94 15.21 -13.50
C HIS A 180 -4.22 15.40 -12.17
N LEU A 181 -2.90 15.33 -12.17
CA LEU A 181 -2.08 15.56 -10.96
C LEU A 181 -2.22 16.98 -10.41
N ARG A 182 -2.40 17.99 -11.27
CA ARG A 182 -2.65 19.37 -10.85
C ARG A 182 -4.02 19.54 -10.19
N ASN A 183 -5.03 18.80 -10.65
CA ASN A 183 -6.33 18.75 -9.99
C ASN A 183 -6.21 18.15 -8.59
N ILE A 184 -5.53 16.99 -8.48
CA ILE A 184 -5.22 16.36 -7.19
C ILE A 184 -4.42 17.29 -6.29
N ARG A 185 -3.43 18.02 -6.82
CA ARG A 185 -2.69 19.05 -6.07
C ARG A 185 -3.61 20.10 -5.45
N THR A 186 -4.56 20.57 -6.23
CA THR A 186 -5.55 21.55 -5.76
C THR A 186 -6.36 21.02 -4.59
N ASP A 187 -6.81 19.77 -4.68
CA ASP A 187 -7.56 19.13 -3.62
C ASP A 187 -6.70 18.89 -2.36
N LEU A 188 -5.46 18.46 -2.54
CA LEU A 188 -4.52 18.29 -1.42
C LEU A 188 -4.25 19.62 -0.68
N LEU A 189 -4.02 20.71 -1.42
CA LEU A 189 -3.84 22.04 -0.82
C LEU A 189 -5.11 22.50 -0.08
N ASN A 190 -6.29 22.28 -0.64
CA ASN A 190 -7.56 22.56 0.01
C ASN A 190 -7.82 21.71 1.25
N TYR A 191 -7.32 20.47 1.26
CA TYR A 191 -7.40 19.56 2.42
C TYR A 191 -6.46 19.97 3.56
N GLY A 192 -5.38 20.73 3.26
CA GLY A 192 -4.47 21.23 4.27
C GLY A 192 -3.00 20.92 4.06
N TYR A 193 -2.63 20.30 2.95
CA TYR A 193 -1.22 20.21 2.56
C TYR A 193 -0.64 21.61 2.36
N GLN A 194 0.62 21.79 2.72
CA GLN A 194 1.31 23.09 2.59
C GLN A 194 2.15 23.18 1.32
N ASN A 195 2.82 22.09 0.97
CA ASN A 195 3.63 22.00 -0.23
C ASN A 195 3.26 20.76 -1.03
N VAL A 196 2.83 20.95 -2.26
CA VAL A 196 2.60 19.88 -3.22
C VAL A 196 3.41 20.19 -4.46
N PHE A 197 4.58 19.56 -4.57
CA PHE A 197 5.53 19.80 -5.65
C PHE A 197 4.98 19.26 -6.98
N GLU A 198 5.14 20.05 -8.04
CA GLU A 198 4.79 19.66 -9.41
C GLU A 198 6.07 19.28 -10.15
N PHE A 199 6.17 18.04 -10.60
CA PHE A 199 7.25 17.52 -11.41
C PHE A 199 6.66 16.82 -12.63
N TYR A 200 6.41 17.57 -13.70
CA TYR A 200 5.75 17.06 -14.89
C TYR A 200 6.72 17.03 -16.07
N ASP A 201 6.61 16.04 -16.92
CA ASP A 201 7.38 16.03 -18.17
C ASP A 201 6.92 17.18 -19.06
N GLY A 202 7.86 18.01 -19.50
CA GLY A 202 7.60 19.20 -20.30
C GLY A 202 7.68 20.49 -19.48
N THR A 203 6.84 21.45 -19.82
CA THR A 203 6.78 22.76 -19.12
C THR A 203 5.32 23.21 -19.14
N HIS A 204 4.66 23.15 -17.98
CA HIS A 204 3.23 23.39 -17.86
C HIS A 204 2.88 24.63 -17.04
N GLY A 205 3.88 25.44 -16.67
CA GLY A 205 3.70 26.67 -15.89
C GLY A 205 3.20 26.40 -14.46
N GLY A 206 2.83 27.46 -13.74
CA GLY A 206 2.49 27.35 -12.33
C GLY A 206 3.74 27.08 -11.48
N GLU A 207 3.67 26.10 -10.61
CA GLU A 207 4.79 25.65 -9.77
C GLU A 207 5.62 24.53 -10.42
N ASP A 208 5.24 24.11 -11.63
CA ASP A 208 5.94 23.07 -12.37
C ASP A 208 7.35 23.52 -12.77
N ALA A 209 8.33 22.65 -12.54
CA ALA A 209 9.69 22.87 -12.98
C ALA A 209 9.78 22.86 -14.51
N ASN A 210 10.60 23.78 -15.08
CA ASN A 210 10.78 23.82 -16.53
C ASN A 210 11.49 22.57 -17.04
N GLY A 211 10.96 21.98 -18.11
CA GLY A 211 11.49 20.77 -18.73
C GLY A 211 11.12 19.51 -17.98
N ASN A 212 11.80 18.40 -18.32
CA ASN A 212 11.50 17.12 -17.67
C ASN A 212 12.14 17.07 -16.28
N PRO A 213 11.43 16.52 -15.29
CA PRO A 213 12.02 16.31 -13.97
C PRO A 213 13.19 15.33 -14.04
N ASN A 214 14.17 15.53 -13.19
CA ASN A 214 15.32 14.64 -13.08
C ASN A 214 15.45 14.07 -11.66
N SER A 215 16.26 13.01 -11.53
CA SER A 215 16.45 12.32 -10.26
C SER A 215 16.93 13.25 -9.13
N THR A 216 17.68 14.30 -9.44
CA THR A 216 18.23 15.23 -8.43
C THR A 216 17.12 16.06 -7.78
N ILE A 217 16.23 16.67 -8.58
CA ILE A 217 15.15 17.50 -8.03
C ILE A 217 14.14 16.66 -7.27
N ILE A 218 13.82 15.46 -7.78
CA ILE A 218 12.92 14.52 -7.11
C ILE A 218 13.54 14.05 -5.78
N SER A 219 14.82 13.63 -5.80
CA SER A 219 15.53 13.20 -4.59
C SER A 219 15.62 14.31 -3.54
N ASN A 220 15.83 15.55 -3.95
CA ASN A 220 15.85 16.68 -3.02
C ASN A 220 14.50 16.88 -2.34
N ALA A 221 13.39 16.77 -3.08
CA ALA A 221 12.06 16.89 -2.51
C ALA A 221 11.75 15.73 -1.56
N VAL A 222 12.07 14.49 -1.96
CA VAL A 222 11.89 13.29 -1.11
C VAL A 222 12.72 13.41 0.16
N ASN A 223 14.00 13.77 0.06
CA ASN A 223 14.90 13.93 1.20
C ASN A 223 14.53 15.14 2.10
N GLY A 224 13.81 16.11 1.54
CA GLY A 224 13.21 17.21 2.30
C GLY A 224 12.01 16.79 3.15
N GLY A 225 11.53 15.59 2.96
CA GLY A 225 10.41 14.98 3.68
C GLY A 225 9.07 15.23 2.99
N ILE A 226 8.46 14.13 2.55
CA ILE A 226 7.12 14.09 1.96
C ILE A 226 6.31 12.94 2.56
N SER A 227 5.00 13.07 2.62
CA SER A 227 4.10 12.02 3.09
C SER A 227 3.35 11.32 1.95
N LEU A 228 3.22 11.97 0.80
CA LEU A 228 2.50 11.44 -0.35
C LEU A 228 3.32 11.64 -1.62
N PHE A 229 3.52 10.55 -2.35
CA PHE A 229 4.10 10.54 -3.69
C PHE A 229 3.06 10.02 -4.67
N ASN A 230 2.53 10.89 -5.52
CA ASN A 230 1.54 10.53 -6.53
C ASN A 230 2.20 10.52 -7.91
N TYR A 231 2.05 9.41 -8.62
CA TYR A 231 2.65 9.20 -9.93
C TYR A 231 1.60 8.81 -10.96
N THR A 232 1.60 9.49 -12.09
CA THR A 232 0.79 9.13 -13.27
C THR A 232 1.68 9.07 -14.49
N GLY A 233 1.77 7.89 -15.12
CA GLY A 233 2.63 7.62 -16.26
C GLY A 233 2.87 6.12 -16.45
N HIS A 234 3.83 5.79 -17.29
CA HIS A 234 4.23 4.39 -17.55
C HIS A 234 5.27 3.89 -16.56
N GLY A 235 5.26 2.58 -16.32
CA GLY A 235 6.34 1.85 -15.66
C GLY A 235 7.10 1.00 -16.67
N ASP A 236 8.40 0.84 -16.49
CA ASP A 236 9.23 -0.12 -17.22
C ASP A 236 9.91 -1.05 -16.20
N ILE A 237 10.03 -2.32 -16.57
CA ILE A 237 10.69 -3.35 -15.75
C ILE A 237 12.22 -3.36 -15.90
N ASN A 238 12.77 -2.63 -16.87
CA ASN A 238 14.18 -2.67 -17.26
C ASN A 238 14.94 -1.35 -17.06
N THR A 239 14.41 -0.38 -16.33
CA THR A 239 15.08 0.90 -16.04
C THR A 239 15.66 0.97 -14.65
#